data_9cc8eaf3eaacd9878642cc3be476e3ad
#
_entry.id   9cc8eaf3eaacd9878642cc3be476e3ad
#
_cell.length_a   1.000
_cell.length_b   1.000
_cell.length_c   1.000
_cell.angle_alpha   90.00
_cell.angle_beta   90.00
_cell.angle_gamma   90.00
#
_symmetry.space_group_name_H-M   'P 1'
#
loop_
_entity.id
_entity.type
_entity.pdbx_description
1 polymer ?
#
loop_
_entity_poly.entity_id
_entity_poly.type
_entity_poly.pdbx_seq_one_letter_code
_entity_poly.pdbx_strand_id
1 'polypeptide(L)'
;MFKHILLPTDGSELSATVIKEGIRFAKSIGAKVTGLCVMPLQFTFFVEMEIPAQALDQAIKRSKEVAERYLAGIEKQAKERGVACDVVYERSDSPYEAIIRVAEQKGCDLIMMASHGRRGVGALVIGSETQKVLTHSKIPVLVYR
;
A
#
# COMPACT_ATOMS: atom_id res chain seq x y z
N MET A 1 -7.68 19.16 -9.91
CA MET A 1 -6.26 18.95 -9.63
C MET A 1 -5.95 17.46 -9.65
N PHE A 2 -5.86 16.76 -8.52
CA PHE A 2 -5.65 15.31 -8.56
C PHE A 2 -6.92 14.56 -8.96
N LYS A 3 -6.76 13.55 -9.81
CA LYS A 3 -7.88 12.75 -10.33
C LYS A 3 -7.80 11.28 -9.96
N HIS A 4 -6.61 10.79 -9.61
CA HIS A 4 -6.39 9.39 -9.28
C HIS A 4 -5.33 9.23 -8.19
N ILE A 5 -5.74 8.77 -7.02
CA ILE A 5 -4.89 8.65 -5.83
C ILE A 5 -4.52 7.19 -5.59
N LEU A 6 -3.23 6.90 -5.44
CA LEU A 6 -2.76 5.61 -4.94
C LEU A 6 -2.73 5.64 -3.40
N LEU A 7 -3.31 4.62 -2.78
CA LEU A 7 -3.38 4.42 -1.33
C LEU A 7 -2.70 3.10 -0.95
N PRO A 8 -1.38 3.10 -0.69
CA PRO A 8 -0.69 1.92 -0.18
C PRO A 8 -1.10 1.59 1.26
N THR A 9 -1.24 0.30 1.55
CA THR A 9 -1.48 -0.20 2.92
C THR A 9 -0.57 -1.37 3.25
N ASP A 10 -0.14 -1.44 4.49
CA ASP A 10 0.54 -2.59 5.10
C ASP A 10 -0.31 -3.21 6.23
N GLY A 11 -1.55 -2.76 6.39
CA GLY A 11 -2.47 -3.19 7.44
C GLY A 11 -2.19 -2.60 8.82
N SER A 12 -1.26 -1.66 8.96
CA SER A 12 -1.03 -0.93 10.22
C SER A 12 -2.20 0.01 10.54
N GLU A 13 -2.34 0.41 11.81
CA GLU A 13 -3.37 1.37 12.24
C GLU A 13 -3.23 2.72 11.53
N LEU A 14 -1.99 3.20 11.36
CA LEU A 14 -1.75 4.45 10.67
C LEU A 14 -2.14 4.35 9.19
N SER A 15 -1.80 3.25 8.50
CA SER A 15 -2.22 3.06 7.11
C SER A 15 -3.74 2.96 6.98
N ALA A 16 -4.44 2.34 7.94
CA ALA A 16 -5.90 2.32 7.97
C ALA A 16 -6.50 3.73 8.11
N THR A 17 -5.88 4.58 8.93
CA THR A 17 -6.26 6.00 9.04
C THR A 17 -6.04 6.73 7.71
N VAL A 18 -4.90 6.52 7.07
CA VAL A 18 -4.60 7.12 5.76
C VAL A 18 -5.60 6.69 4.69
N ILE A 19 -5.98 5.41 4.66
CA ILE A 19 -7.01 4.92 3.75
C ILE A 19 -8.33 5.69 3.94
N LYS A 20 -8.78 5.80 5.18
CA LYS A 20 -10.02 6.52 5.51
C LYS A 20 -9.98 7.98 5.08
N GLU A 21 -8.90 8.68 5.41
CA GLU A 21 -8.73 10.11 5.08
C GLU A 21 -8.46 10.30 3.56
N GLY A 22 -7.74 9.38 2.93
CA GLY A 22 -7.51 9.39 1.48
C GLY A 22 -8.79 9.23 0.68
N ILE A 23 -9.69 8.35 1.10
CA ILE A 23 -11.01 8.18 0.47
C ILE A 23 -11.87 9.44 0.70
N ARG A 24 -11.83 10.05 1.89
CA ARG A 24 -12.51 11.33 2.15
C ARG A 24 -12.00 12.43 1.23
N PHE A 25 -10.69 12.54 1.12
CA PHE A 25 -10.04 13.53 0.25
C PHE A 25 -10.42 13.29 -1.21
N ALA A 26 -10.30 12.05 -1.69
CA ALA A 26 -10.73 11.68 -3.04
C ALA A 26 -12.18 12.09 -3.32
N LYS A 27 -13.10 11.82 -2.37
CA LYS A 27 -14.51 12.24 -2.48
C LYS A 27 -14.64 13.75 -2.62
N SER A 28 -13.92 14.52 -1.82
CA SER A 28 -14.03 15.99 -1.81
C SER A 28 -13.56 16.65 -3.12
N ILE A 29 -12.65 16.01 -3.83
CA ILE A 29 -12.10 16.54 -5.10
C ILE A 29 -12.59 15.80 -6.35
N GLY A 30 -13.49 14.82 -6.19
CA GLY A 30 -14.00 14.02 -7.31
C GLY A 30 -12.96 13.09 -7.93
N ALA A 31 -11.96 12.64 -7.15
CA ALA A 31 -10.94 11.71 -7.60
C ALA A 31 -11.37 10.24 -7.37
N LYS A 32 -10.82 9.33 -8.17
CA LYS A 32 -10.85 7.89 -7.91
C LYS A 32 -9.64 7.45 -7.09
N VAL A 33 -9.70 6.25 -6.52
CA VAL A 33 -8.60 5.68 -5.74
C VAL A 33 -8.17 4.32 -6.27
N THR A 34 -6.91 3.98 -6.08
CA THR A 34 -6.39 2.62 -6.18
C THR A 34 -5.77 2.24 -4.84
N GLY A 35 -6.33 1.21 -4.20
CA GLY A 35 -5.72 0.60 -3.02
C GLY A 35 -4.61 -0.36 -3.43
N LEU A 36 -3.48 -0.32 -2.74
CA LEU A 36 -2.34 -1.21 -3.01
C LEU A 36 -1.89 -1.89 -1.73
N CYS A 37 -1.74 -3.20 -1.77
CA CYS A 37 -1.05 -3.96 -0.73
C CYS A 37 0.16 -4.68 -1.33
N VAL A 38 1.35 -4.38 -0.81
CA VAL A 38 2.59 -5.04 -1.18
C VAL A 38 3.00 -5.99 -0.08
N MET A 39 3.13 -7.27 -0.41
CA MET A 39 3.60 -8.30 0.52
C MET A 39 5.01 -8.75 0.14
N PRO A 40 5.88 -9.01 1.13
CA PRO A 40 7.23 -9.49 0.85
C PRO A 40 7.22 -10.89 0.24
N LEU A 41 8.20 -11.17 -0.61
CA LEU A 41 8.41 -12.50 -1.18
C LEU A 41 8.98 -13.47 -0.15
N GLN A 42 9.89 -13.00 0.71
CA GLN A 42 10.63 -13.76 1.72
C GLN A 42 11.36 -15.01 1.16
N PHE A 43 11.54 -15.06 -0.16
CA PHE A 43 12.10 -16.23 -0.84
C PHE A 43 13.50 -16.59 -0.33
N THR A 44 14.37 -15.59 -0.18
CA THR A 44 15.73 -15.77 0.30
C THR A 44 15.77 -16.39 1.69
N PHE A 45 14.91 -15.92 2.60
CA PHE A 45 14.79 -16.49 3.95
C PHE A 45 14.41 -17.97 3.93
N PHE A 46 13.43 -18.35 3.09
CA PHE A 46 13.01 -19.74 2.97
C PHE A 46 14.09 -20.65 2.40
N VAL A 47 14.87 -20.15 1.45
CA VAL A 47 16.01 -20.90 0.86
C VAL A 47 17.13 -21.07 1.87
N GLU A 48 17.55 -20.00 2.56
CA GLU A 48 18.63 -20.03 3.55
C GLU A 48 18.30 -20.91 4.77
N MET A 49 17.04 -20.95 5.16
CA MET A 49 16.55 -21.76 6.29
C MET A 49 16.17 -23.19 5.89
N GLU A 50 16.39 -23.60 4.63
CA GLU A 50 16.04 -24.92 4.10
C GLU A 50 14.59 -25.33 4.37
N ILE A 51 13.65 -24.35 4.32
CA ILE A 51 12.25 -24.58 4.59
C ILE A 51 11.61 -25.32 3.41
N PRO A 52 10.79 -26.37 3.64
CA PRO A 52 10.14 -27.13 2.59
C PRO A 52 9.27 -26.26 1.66
N ALA A 53 9.27 -26.58 0.37
CA ALA A 53 8.48 -25.85 -0.64
C ALA A 53 6.99 -25.72 -0.29
N GLN A 54 6.40 -26.75 0.35
CA GLN A 54 5.01 -26.69 0.81
C GLN A 54 4.77 -25.61 1.86
N ALA A 55 5.72 -25.39 2.77
CA ALA A 55 5.63 -24.34 3.78
C ALA A 55 5.73 -22.94 3.14
N LEU A 56 6.57 -22.79 2.12
CA LEU A 56 6.64 -21.57 1.33
C LEU A 56 5.32 -21.28 0.63
N ASP A 57 4.73 -22.26 -0.06
CA ASP A 57 3.44 -22.12 -0.76
C ASP A 57 2.33 -21.73 0.21
N GLN A 58 2.28 -22.34 1.40
CA GLN A 58 1.32 -21.99 2.44
C GLN A 58 1.53 -20.56 2.97
N ALA A 59 2.77 -20.13 3.17
CA ALA A 59 3.09 -18.79 3.62
C ALA A 59 2.66 -17.75 2.57
N ILE A 60 2.92 -18.00 1.29
CA ILE A 60 2.49 -17.16 0.17
C ILE A 60 0.96 -17.05 0.14
N LYS A 61 0.25 -18.17 0.25
CA LYS A 61 -1.21 -18.20 0.26
C LYS A 61 -1.79 -17.39 1.41
N ARG A 62 -1.28 -17.59 2.63
CA ARG A 62 -1.71 -16.82 3.82
C ARG A 62 -1.45 -15.33 3.67
N SER A 63 -0.28 -14.97 3.15
CA SER A 63 0.08 -13.58 2.88
C SER A 63 -0.90 -12.92 1.91
N LYS A 64 -1.26 -13.64 0.84
CA LYS A 64 -2.25 -13.17 -0.14
C LYS A 64 -3.64 -12.99 0.49
N GLU A 65 -4.11 -13.95 1.27
CA GLU A 65 -5.40 -13.88 1.98
C GLU A 65 -5.46 -12.68 2.95
N VAL A 66 -4.35 -12.37 3.62
CA VAL A 66 -4.25 -11.18 4.49
C VAL A 66 -4.35 -9.91 3.66
N ALA A 67 -3.60 -9.82 2.56
CA ALA A 67 -3.64 -8.67 1.65
C ALA A 67 -5.03 -8.45 1.05
N GLU A 68 -5.69 -9.51 0.63
CA GLU A 68 -7.05 -9.45 0.08
C GLU A 68 -8.07 -8.92 1.10
N ARG A 69 -7.91 -9.25 2.38
CA ARG A 69 -8.76 -8.66 3.45
C ARG A 69 -8.55 -7.17 3.61
N TYR A 70 -7.29 -6.70 3.56
CA TYR A 70 -7.00 -5.26 3.63
C TYR A 70 -7.60 -4.52 2.42
N LEU A 71 -7.42 -5.08 1.24
CA LEU A 71 -7.92 -4.51 -0.01
C LEU A 71 -9.46 -4.48 -0.06
N ALA A 72 -10.11 -5.56 0.38
CA ALA A 72 -11.57 -5.60 0.50
C ALA A 72 -12.11 -4.52 1.45
N GLY A 73 -11.38 -4.22 2.52
CA GLY A 73 -11.71 -3.12 3.43
C GLY A 73 -11.63 -1.75 2.76
N ILE A 74 -10.67 -1.54 1.86
CA ILE A 74 -10.57 -0.30 1.07
C ILE A 74 -11.74 -0.18 0.10
N GLU A 75 -12.03 -1.23 -0.67
CA GLU A 75 -13.16 -1.26 -1.61
C GLU A 75 -14.49 -0.96 -0.92
N LYS A 76 -14.74 -1.59 0.23
CA LYS A 76 -15.95 -1.37 1.03
C LYS A 76 -16.06 0.10 1.44
N GLN A 77 -15.03 0.69 2.01
CA GLN A 77 -15.03 2.08 2.45
C GLN A 77 -15.23 3.06 1.29
N ALA A 78 -14.60 2.81 0.15
CA ALA A 78 -14.75 3.62 -1.06
C ALA A 78 -16.20 3.54 -1.59
N LYS A 79 -16.75 2.33 -1.67
CA LYS A 79 -18.13 2.09 -2.11
C LYS A 79 -19.15 2.80 -1.22
N GLU A 80 -19.01 2.71 0.10
CA GLU A 80 -19.88 3.39 1.07
C GLU A 80 -19.88 4.92 0.90
N ARG A 81 -18.77 5.48 0.39
CA ARG A 81 -18.63 6.92 0.13
C ARG A 81 -18.88 7.32 -1.32
N GLY A 82 -19.20 6.36 -2.18
CA GLY A 82 -19.41 6.62 -3.61
C GLY A 82 -18.16 7.09 -4.32
N VAL A 83 -16.99 6.57 -3.94
CA VAL A 83 -15.70 6.81 -4.60
C VAL A 83 -15.35 5.62 -5.48
N ALA A 84 -15.04 5.87 -6.75
CA ALA A 84 -14.56 4.82 -7.65
C ALA A 84 -13.23 4.25 -7.14
N CYS A 85 -13.16 2.94 -6.99
CA CYS A 85 -12.01 2.26 -6.39
C CYS A 85 -11.60 1.04 -7.19
N ASP A 86 -10.30 0.89 -7.40
CA ASP A 86 -9.65 -0.33 -7.87
C ASP A 86 -8.66 -0.80 -6.79
N VAL A 87 -8.31 -2.08 -6.77
CA VAL A 87 -7.34 -2.62 -5.81
C VAL A 87 -6.31 -3.49 -6.51
N VAL A 88 -5.09 -3.44 -6.00
CA VAL A 88 -3.94 -4.18 -6.54
C VAL A 88 -3.21 -4.89 -5.41
N TYR A 89 -2.92 -6.16 -5.63
CA TYR A 89 -2.01 -6.96 -4.82
C TYR A 89 -0.69 -7.14 -5.56
N GLU A 90 0.40 -6.85 -4.89
CA GLU A 90 1.76 -7.05 -5.41
C GLU A 90 2.61 -7.84 -4.41
N ARG A 91 3.51 -8.66 -4.95
CA ARG A 91 4.55 -9.33 -4.16
C ARG A 91 5.90 -8.75 -4.54
N SER A 92 6.58 -8.16 -3.56
CA SER A 92 7.91 -7.57 -3.78
C SER A 92 8.66 -7.41 -2.47
N ASP A 93 9.95 -7.67 -2.48
CA ASP A 93 10.84 -7.37 -1.36
C ASP A 93 11.32 -5.90 -1.38
N SER A 94 10.91 -5.14 -2.39
CA SER A 94 11.16 -3.70 -2.53
C SER A 94 9.83 -2.93 -2.60
N PRO A 95 9.17 -2.67 -1.45
CA PRO A 95 7.84 -2.06 -1.44
C PRO A 95 7.79 -0.70 -2.13
N TYR A 96 8.79 0.16 -1.95
CA TYR A 96 8.81 1.49 -2.57
C TYR A 96 8.82 1.42 -4.11
N GLU A 97 9.54 0.47 -4.70
CA GLU A 97 9.58 0.27 -6.15
C GLU A 97 8.22 -0.22 -6.67
N ALA A 98 7.59 -1.15 -5.95
CA ALA A 98 6.26 -1.63 -6.28
C ALA A 98 5.22 -0.50 -6.21
N ILE A 99 5.27 0.34 -5.18
CA ILE A 99 4.38 1.50 -5.01
C ILE A 99 4.50 2.45 -6.21
N ILE A 100 5.72 2.85 -6.55
CA ILE A 100 5.97 3.78 -7.67
C ILE A 100 5.53 3.16 -9.00
N ARG A 101 5.92 1.92 -9.26
CA ARG A 101 5.56 1.21 -10.48
C ARG A 101 4.04 1.10 -10.66
N VAL A 102 3.31 0.69 -9.62
CA VAL A 102 1.85 0.58 -9.69
C VAL A 102 1.20 1.93 -9.88
N ALA A 103 1.68 2.98 -9.21
CA ALA A 103 1.18 4.34 -9.40
C ALA A 103 1.31 4.78 -10.88
N GLU A 104 2.46 4.54 -11.50
CA GLU A 104 2.70 4.84 -12.90
C GLU A 104 1.83 4.01 -13.83
N GLN A 105 1.76 2.70 -13.64
CA GLN A 105 0.97 1.77 -14.45
C GLN A 105 -0.53 2.07 -14.41
N LYS A 106 -1.04 2.48 -13.26
CA LYS A 106 -2.45 2.85 -13.07
C LYS A 106 -2.77 4.29 -13.47
N GLY A 107 -1.76 5.09 -13.79
CA GLY A 107 -1.93 6.51 -14.10
C GLY A 107 -2.38 7.33 -12.90
N CYS A 108 -1.90 6.98 -11.71
CA CYS A 108 -2.12 7.79 -10.52
C CYS A 108 -1.32 9.08 -10.59
N ASP A 109 -1.91 10.18 -10.15
CA ASP A 109 -1.29 11.51 -10.13
C ASP A 109 -1.00 12.02 -8.71
N LEU A 110 -1.31 11.21 -7.70
CA LEU A 110 -0.94 11.41 -6.31
C LEU A 110 -0.73 10.06 -5.62
N ILE A 111 0.31 9.95 -4.81
CA ILE A 111 0.49 8.87 -3.83
C ILE A 111 0.22 9.45 -2.46
N MET A 112 -0.73 8.89 -1.71
CA MET A 112 -0.98 9.28 -0.32
C MET A 112 -0.70 8.10 0.60
N MET A 113 0.27 8.26 1.49
CA MET A 113 0.75 7.16 2.32
C MET A 113 1.05 7.59 3.76
N ALA A 114 1.11 6.61 4.64
CA ALA A 114 1.48 6.82 6.04
C ALA A 114 2.96 7.21 6.18
N SER A 115 3.26 8.02 7.18
CA SER A 115 4.65 8.40 7.49
C SER A 115 5.51 7.22 7.93
N HIS A 116 4.90 6.16 8.49
CA HIS A 116 5.55 4.92 8.88
C HIS A 116 4.56 3.75 8.82
N GLY A 117 5.08 2.52 8.75
CA GLY A 117 4.29 1.30 8.75
C GLY A 117 4.40 0.52 10.05
N ARG A 118 4.25 -0.80 9.99
CA ARG A 118 4.28 -1.71 11.15
C ARG A 118 5.55 -1.65 11.99
N ARG A 119 6.68 -1.29 11.38
CA ARG A 119 8.00 -1.20 12.05
C ARG A 119 8.33 0.21 12.53
N GLY A 120 7.39 1.15 12.44
CA GLY A 120 7.61 2.53 12.81
C GLY A 120 7.83 2.70 14.30
N VAL A 121 8.94 3.31 14.67
CA VAL A 121 9.30 3.63 16.06
C VAL A 121 9.14 5.13 16.25
N GLY A 122 8.02 5.53 16.87
CA GLY A 122 7.79 6.90 17.31
C GLY A 122 7.37 7.91 16.23
N ALA A 123 6.70 8.97 16.67
CA ALA A 123 6.07 9.98 15.81
C ALA A 123 7.05 10.95 15.10
N LEU A 124 8.34 10.82 15.34
CA LEU A 124 9.36 11.80 14.90
C LEU A 124 10.14 11.38 13.65
N VAL A 125 10.08 10.12 13.24
CA VAL A 125 10.89 9.61 12.13
C VAL A 125 10.00 9.11 11.00
N ILE A 126 10.25 9.60 9.79
CA ILE A 126 9.63 9.06 8.58
C ILE A 126 10.19 7.65 8.32
N GLY A 127 9.32 6.68 8.10
CA GLY A 127 9.71 5.31 7.81
C GLY A 127 10.56 5.17 6.55
N SER A 128 11.42 4.16 6.50
CA SER A 128 12.39 3.97 5.42
C SER A 128 11.73 3.83 4.04
N GLU A 129 10.62 3.11 3.94
CA GLU A 129 9.92 2.95 2.66
C GLU A 129 9.28 4.25 2.20
N THR A 130 8.70 5.04 3.13
CA THR A 130 8.15 6.36 2.83
C THR A 130 9.24 7.32 2.34
N GLN A 131 10.41 7.31 2.97
CA GLN A 131 11.57 8.11 2.52
C GLN A 131 12.00 7.71 1.10
N LYS A 132 12.05 6.42 0.79
CA LYS A 132 12.41 5.94 -0.55
C LYS A 132 11.37 6.36 -1.60
N VAL A 133 10.09 6.27 -1.29
CA VAL A 133 9.02 6.76 -2.20
C VAL A 133 9.18 8.26 -2.45
N LEU A 134 9.37 9.06 -1.40
CA LEU A 134 9.61 10.51 -1.51
C LEU A 134 10.83 10.84 -2.38
N THR A 135 11.90 10.06 -2.25
CA THR A 135 13.16 10.30 -2.96
C THR A 135 13.09 9.92 -4.45
N HIS A 136 12.38 8.83 -4.78
CA HIS A 136 12.43 8.23 -6.11
C HIS A 136 11.17 8.47 -6.96
N SER A 137 10.06 8.88 -6.36
CA SER A 137 8.83 9.13 -7.10
C SER A 137 8.88 10.42 -7.89
N LYS A 138 8.41 10.38 -9.12
CA LYS A 138 8.11 11.57 -9.94
C LYS A 138 6.66 12.05 -9.74
N ILE A 139 5.83 11.19 -9.15
CA ILE A 139 4.46 11.51 -8.79
C ILE A 139 4.47 12.20 -7.42
N PRO A 140 3.71 13.29 -7.23
CA PRO A 140 3.57 13.92 -5.92
C PRO A 140 3.19 12.93 -4.82
N VAL A 141 3.80 13.10 -3.65
CA VAL A 141 3.58 12.24 -2.49
C VAL A 141 3.07 13.06 -1.32
N LEU A 142 1.90 12.69 -0.80
CA LEU A 142 1.33 13.24 0.42
C LEU A 142 1.58 12.26 1.56
N VAL A 143 2.34 12.72 2.55
CA VAL A 143 2.66 11.90 3.73
C VAL A 143 1.76 12.32 4.88
N TYR A 144 1.00 11.35 5.41
CA TYR A 144 0.10 11.54 6.54
C TYR A 144 0.74 11.02 7.83
N ARG A 145 0.60 11.78 8.91
CA ARG A 145 1.11 11.46 10.25
C ARG A 145 0.00 11.13 11.22
#